data_ce5840f0a9bb9064c38df5884ffeb796
#
_entry.id   ce5840f0a9bb9064c38df5884ffeb796
#
_cell.length_a   1.000
_cell.length_b   1.000
_cell.length_c   1.000
_cell.angle_alpha   90.00
_cell.angle_beta   90.00
_cell.angle_gamma   90.00
#
_symmetry.space_group_name_H-M   'P 1'
#
loop_
_entity.id
_entity.type
_entity.pdbx_description
1 polymer ?
#
loop_
_entity_poly.entity_id
_entity_poly.type
_entity_poly.pdbx_seq_one_letter_code
_entity_poly.pdbx_strand_id
1 'polypeptide(L)'
;MSQLSENLKKARGSIVFLIGITLAFGTVFGLEQWKPGKVKMMTAANVIEIDSDASIPLRKQRNLSSLELDMAKTAWKYFDNNTQDNGLVNSVHNYTAATLWDTASYLLALISAYELKLIPKNDFDQRSRLVLETLAGLPLFEDKLPNKSYSTLSASMTTYTNQQTERGVGWSAIDIGRIMVPFNVYVWRYPEFTPLVEKVLLQWQLDALVKDAELIGADVDEQGNTLYLQEGRLGYEEYAAKSLLLNGIDLSEALDYSRHFEYVDIDGVRVGTDLRTPDQFDALNFVVSEPYVLDGLEFGWDRYSRSLSYRVYQAQEARYKKTGIMTAVSEDNIDQAPYFVYNTVFADGKAWNAVTEKGEDASEFRSLSSKASIGLYALYDTDYTQKLFNRISDNYSSDNGWYAGIYEASGKSNKALTANTNAIVLEALRYIQLGPMIQIGRFASTQKTSPEG
;
A
#
# COMPACT_ATOMS: atom_id res chain seq x y z
N MET A 1 73.08 4.17 -39.94
CA MET A 1 71.69 3.85 -39.48
C MET A 1 71.82 3.11 -38.16
N SER A 2 71.12 3.58 -37.11
CA SER A 2 71.30 3.07 -35.73
C SER A 2 70.77 1.63 -35.58
N GLN A 3 71.47 0.83 -34.80
CA GLN A 3 71.11 -0.54 -34.40
C GLN A 3 69.67 -0.69 -34.00
N LEU A 4 69.07 0.41 -33.51
CA LEU A 4 67.66 0.53 -33.13
C LEU A 4 66.73 0.38 -34.34
N SER A 5 67.04 0.94 -35.52
CA SER A 5 66.18 0.87 -36.69
C SER A 5 66.19 -0.54 -37.33
N GLU A 6 67.25 -1.31 -37.21
CA GLU A 6 67.34 -2.71 -37.66
C GLU A 6 66.55 -3.65 -36.71
N ASN A 7 66.64 -3.42 -35.37
CA ASN A 7 65.87 -4.18 -34.38
C ASN A 7 64.37 -3.93 -34.52
N LEU A 8 63.92 -2.69 -34.79
CA LEU A 8 62.53 -2.36 -35.11
C LEU A 8 62.01 -3.03 -36.35
N LYS A 9 62.88 -3.14 -37.42
CA LYS A 9 62.49 -3.86 -38.65
C LYS A 9 62.34 -5.37 -38.39
N LYS A 10 63.21 -5.98 -37.61
CA LYS A 10 63.10 -7.41 -37.20
C LYS A 10 61.90 -7.68 -36.27
N ALA A 11 61.52 -6.74 -35.41
CA ALA A 11 60.40 -6.86 -34.51
C ALA A 11 59.04 -6.43 -35.12
N ARG A 12 59.02 -6.00 -36.39
CA ARG A 12 57.83 -5.43 -37.04
C ARG A 12 56.59 -6.33 -36.93
N GLY A 13 56.74 -7.65 -37.09
CA GLY A 13 55.64 -8.62 -36.97
C GLY A 13 55.08 -8.70 -35.55
N SER A 14 56.00 -8.70 -34.54
CA SER A 14 55.58 -8.73 -33.13
C SER A 14 54.94 -7.42 -32.68
N ILE A 15 55.42 -6.29 -33.21
CA ILE A 15 54.83 -4.97 -32.91
C ILE A 15 53.42 -4.86 -33.49
N VAL A 16 53.23 -5.28 -34.76
CA VAL A 16 51.89 -5.29 -35.39
C VAL A 16 50.93 -6.25 -34.67
N PHE A 17 51.43 -7.40 -34.23
CA PHE A 17 50.64 -8.34 -33.44
C PHE A 17 50.21 -7.77 -32.07
N LEU A 18 51.14 -7.12 -31.36
CA LEU A 18 50.82 -6.47 -30.06
C LEU A 18 49.83 -5.32 -30.24
N ILE A 19 49.97 -4.50 -31.29
CA ILE A 19 49.02 -3.44 -31.62
C ILE A 19 47.63 -4.06 -31.96
N GLY A 20 47.59 -5.14 -32.72
CA GLY A 20 46.36 -5.85 -33.05
C GLY A 20 45.65 -6.40 -31.83
N ILE A 21 46.37 -7.01 -30.87
CA ILE A 21 45.83 -7.49 -29.60
C ILE A 21 45.32 -6.31 -28.75
N THR A 22 46.09 -5.23 -28.66
CA THR A 22 45.68 -4.05 -27.86
C THR A 22 44.43 -3.41 -28.44
N LEU A 23 44.31 -3.30 -29.75
CA LEU A 23 43.10 -2.82 -30.42
C LEU A 23 41.91 -3.76 -30.24
N ALA A 24 42.12 -5.08 -30.33
CA ALA A 24 41.06 -6.06 -30.10
C ALA A 24 40.56 -6.01 -28.64
N PHE A 25 41.47 -5.96 -27.66
CA PHE A 25 41.13 -5.80 -26.26
C PHE A 25 40.42 -4.46 -26.00
N GLY A 26 40.90 -3.36 -26.56
CA GLY A 26 40.25 -2.05 -26.45
C GLY A 26 38.85 -2.03 -27.05
N THR A 27 38.66 -2.75 -28.19
CA THR A 27 37.34 -2.85 -28.82
C THR A 27 36.37 -3.72 -28.01
N VAL A 28 36.83 -4.85 -27.50
CA VAL A 28 36.01 -5.72 -26.63
C VAL A 28 35.67 -5.01 -25.33
N PHE A 29 36.65 -4.37 -24.70
CA PHE A 29 36.41 -3.59 -23.46
C PHE A 29 35.50 -2.38 -23.71
N GLY A 30 35.65 -1.69 -24.85
CA GLY A 30 34.74 -0.61 -25.25
C GLY A 30 33.33 -1.09 -25.55
N LEU A 31 33.17 -2.28 -26.14
CA LEU A 31 31.87 -2.91 -26.39
C LEU A 31 31.21 -3.44 -25.06
N GLU A 32 32.01 -3.92 -24.12
CA GLU A 32 31.53 -4.31 -22.80
C GLU A 32 31.12 -3.10 -21.92
N GLN A 33 31.84 -1.97 -22.05
CA GLN A 33 31.51 -0.71 -21.40
C GLN A 33 30.36 0.03 -22.11
N TRP A 34 30.21 -0.15 -23.39
CA TRP A 34 29.07 0.34 -24.14
C TRP A 34 27.89 -0.60 -23.93
N LYS A 35 27.21 -0.41 -22.77
CA LYS A 35 25.85 -0.89 -22.63
C LYS A 35 25.00 -0.01 -23.57
N PRO A 36 24.58 -0.46 -24.76
CA PRO A 36 23.44 0.15 -25.40
C PRO A 36 22.35 0.09 -24.32
N GLY A 37 21.69 1.21 -24.03
CA GLY A 37 20.55 1.21 -23.15
C GLY A 37 19.73 -0.01 -23.53
N LYS A 38 19.58 -0.97 -22.63
CA LYS A 38 18.82 -2.18 -22.92
C LYS A 38 17.46 -1.68 -23.34
N VAL A 39 17.20 -1.65 -24.65
CA VAL A 39 15.84 -1.74 -25.14
C VAL A 39 15.37 -3.07 -24.59
N LYS A 40 14.66 -3.00 -23.46
CA LYS A 40 14.03 -4.16 -22.83
C LYS A 40 13.03 -4.62 -23.88
N MET A 41 13.40 -5.57 -24.71
CA MET A 41 12.42 -6.25 -25.55
C MET A 41 11.42 -6.81 -24.54
N MET A 42 10.22 -6.22 -24.48
CA MET A 42 9.12 -6.77 -23.73
C MET A 42 8.92 -8.19 -24.26
N THR A 43 9.38 -9.16 -23.51
CA THR A 43 9.00 -10.55 -23.77
C THR A 43 7.50 -10.65 -23.54
N ALA A 44 6.81 -11.51 -24.26
CA ALA A 44 5.36 -11.71 -24.09
C ALA A 44 4.96 -12.03 -22.62
N ALA A 45 5.92 -12.41 -21.78
CA ALA A 45 5.77 -12.66 -20.34
C ALA A 45 5.55 -11.39 -19.51
N ASN A 46 5.98 -10.22 -19.98
CA ASN A 46 5.92 -8.95 -19.24
C ASN A 46 4.75 -8.05 -19.70
N VAL A 47 3.88 -8.53 -20.57
CA VAL A 47 2.69 -7.78 -20.99
C VAL A 47 1.56 -8.04 -20.00
N ILE A 48 1.12 -6.99 -19.33
CA ILE A 48 -0.02 -7.08 -18.43
C ILE A 48 -1.30 -7.25 -19.25
N GLU A 49 -1.97 -8.38 -19.06
CA GLU A 49 -3.24 -8.67 -19.70
C GLU A 49 -4.35 -7.84 -19.03
N ILE A 50 -5.10 -7.13 -19.84
CA ILE A 50 -6.21 -6.32 -19.37
C ILE A 50 -7.50 -7.09 -19.58
N ASP A 51 -8.17 -7.40 -18.46
CA ASP A 51 -9.50 -8.01 -18.49
C ASP A 51 -10.54 -7.00 -18.97
N SER A 52 -11.51 -7.44 -19.78
CA SER A 52 -12.57 -6.55 -20.22
C SER A 52 -13.50 -6.18 -19.06
N ASP A 53 -13.99 -4.94 -19.05
CA ASP A 53 -14.91 -4.46 -18.01
C ASP A 53 -16.18 -5.34 -17.89
N ALA A 54 -16.62 -5.92 -18.99
CA ALA A 54 -17.79 -6.80 -19.02
C ALA A 54 -17.53 -8.18 -18.37
N SER A 55 -16.25 -8.57 -18.20
CA SER A 55 -15.88 -9.86 -17.60
C SER A 55 -15.66 -9.79 -16.08
N ILE A 56 -15.47 -8.59 -15.52
CA ILE A 56 -15.26 -8.39 -14.09
C ILE A 56 -16.60 -8.11 -13.41
N PRO A 57 -17.04 -8.97 -12.48
CA PRO A 57 -18.33 -8.83 -11.80
C PRO A 57 -18.29 -7.75 -10.72
N LEU A 58 -18.20 -6.49 -11.10
CA LEU A 58 -18.16 -5.36 -10.18
C LEU A 58 -19.49 -5.17 -9.47
N ARG A 59 -19.43 -4.90 -8.15
CA ARG A 59 -20.62 -4.58 -7.37
C ARG A 59 -21.17 -3.21 -7.77
N LYS A 60 -22.48 -3.16 -8.02
CA LYS A 60 -23.19 -1.90 -8.28
C LYS A 60 -23.45 -1.16 -6.97
N GLN A 61 -23.36 0.17 -7.04
CA GLN A 61 -23.75 1.04 -5.93
C GLN A 61 -25.21 0.82 -5.55
N ARG A 62 -25.46 0.80 -4.25
CA ARG A 62 -26.79 0.65 -3.66
C ARG A 62 -26.80 1.19 -2.24
N ASN A 63 -27.99 1.41 -1.68
CA ASN A 63 -28.13 1.70 -0.27
C ASN A 63 -27.65 0.51 0.58
N LEU A 64 -27.08 0.80 1.74
CA LEU A 64 -26.70 -0.22 2.71
C LEU A 64 -27.94 -0.88 3.32
N SER A 65 -27.85 -2.17 3.60
CA SER A 65 -28.81 -2.88 4.44
C SER A 65 -28.66 -2.47 5.92
N SER A 66 -29.65 -2.82 6.75
CA SER A 66 -29.56 -2.58 8.21
C SER A 66 -28.35 -3.28 8.84
N LEU A 67 -28.05 -4.51 8.40
CA LEU A 67 -26.87 -5.25 8.87
C LEU A 67 -25.57 -4.49 8.52
N GLU A 68 -25.41 -4.04 7.29
CA GLU A 68 -24.24 -3.29 6.86
C GLU A 68 -24.09 -1.95 7.60
N LEU A 69 -25.19 -1.26 7.90
CA LEU A 69 -25.17 -0.07 8.72
C LEU A 69 -24.75 -0.37 10.17
N ASP A 70 -25.17 -1.48 10.74
CA ASP A 70 -24.77 -1.88 12.08
C ASP A 70 -23.29 -2.33 12.10
N MET A 71 -22.81 -2.95 11.04
CA MET A 71 -21.39 -3.22 10.81
C MET A 71 -20.56 -1.93 10.81
N ALA A 72 -21.02 -0.91 10.09
CA ALA A 72 -20.35 0.40 10.06
C ALA A 72 -20.32 1.07 11.44
N LYS A 73 -21.42 1.04 12.19
CA LYS A 73 -21.46 1.55 13.57
C LYS A 73 -20.49 0.81 14.49
N THR A 74 -20.38 -0.51 14.32
CA THR A 74 -19.45 -1.33 15.09
C THR A 74 -17.99 -0.96 14.77
N ALA A 75 -17.65 -0.75 13.49
CA ALA A 75 -16.33 -0.32 13.10
C ALA A 75 -15.98 1.06 13.67
N TRP A 76 -16.94 1.99 13.69
CA TRP A 76 -16.71 3.33 14.24
C TRP A 76 -16.37 3.31 15.74
N LYS A 77 -16.87 2.35 16.52
CA LYS A 77 -16.53 2.22 17.95
C LYS A 77 -15.04 2.08 18.22
N TYR A 78 -14.28 1.48 17.27
CA TYR A 78 -12.84 1.44 17.41
C TYR A 78 -12.24 2.84 17.56
N PHE A 79 -12.67 3.78 16.73
CA PHE A 79 -12.17 5.15 16.73
C PHE A 79 -12.64 5.96 17.92
N ASP A 80 -13.87 5.74 18.37
CA ASP A 80 -14.36 6.36 19.61
C ASP A 80 -13.54 5.93 20.84
N ASN A 81 -13.07 4.68 20.87
CA ASN A 81 -12.35 4.11 22.00
C ASN A 81 -10.83 4.31 21.95
N ASN A 82 -10.24 4.64 20.78
CA ASN A 82 -8.80 4.64 20.59
C ASN A 82 -8.24 5.98 20.08
N THR A 83 -9.07 7.01 19.92
CA THR A 83 -8.61 8.36 19.60
C THR A 83 -8.19 9.08 20.88
N GLN A 84 -7.01 9.67 20.87
CA GLN A 84 -6.44 10.41 21.99
C GLN A 84 -6.88 11.88 21.99
N ASP A 85 -6.63 12.59 23.08
CA ASP A 85 -7.02 14.00 23.25
C ASP A 85 -6.40 14.94 22.21
N ASN A 86 -5.28 14.57 21.60
CA ASN A 86 -4.63 15.29 20.52
C ASN A 86 -5.14 14.90 19.11
N GLY A 87 -6.11 14.01 19.03
CA GLY A 87 -6.70 13.55 17.76
C GLY A 87 -5.98 12.39 17.08
N LEU A 88 -4.81 11.94 17.55
CA LEU A 88 -4.17 10.75 17.03
C LEU A 88 -4.91 9.48 17.49
N VAL A 89 -4.91 8.45 16.64
CA VAL A 89 -5.56 7.17 16.93
C VAL A 89 -4.49 6.08 17.15
N ASN A 90 -4.72 5.20 18.10
CA ASN A 90 -3.88 4.03 18.31
C ASN A 90 -3.97 3.10 17.08
N SER A 91 -2.85 2.59 16.60
CA SER A 91 -2.80 1.60 15.51
C SER A 91 -3.49 0.29 15.91
N VAL A 92 -3.22 -0.17 17.12
CA VAL A 92 -3.82 -1.36 17.74
C VAL A 92 -4.45 -0.96 19.06
N HIS A 93 -5.57 -1.57 19.39
CA HIS A 93 -6.29 -1.32 20.64
C HIS A 93 -5.37 -1.44 21.86
N ASN A 94 -5.35 -0.40 22.70
CA ASN A 94 -4.47 -0.25 23.87
C ASN A 94 -2.96 -0.12 23.56
N TYR A 95 -2.56 0.05 22.30
CA TYR A 95 -1.18 0.31 21.93
C TYR A 95 -1.02 1.75 21.46
N THR A 96 -0.42 2.58 22.30
CA THR A 96 -0.39 4.05 22.15
C THR A 96 0.68 4.54 21.16
N ALA A 97 0.75 3.92 20.00
CA ALA A 97 1.56 4.34 18.86
C ALA A 97 0.77 4.21 17.56
N ALA A 98 1.15 4.98 16.56
CA ALA A 98 0.60 4.90 15.21
C ALA A 98 1.65 5.28 14.16
N THR A 99 1.51 4.68 12.98
CA THR A 99 2.18 5.09 11.75
C THR A 99 1.35 6.14 11.02
N LEU A 100 1.90 6.69 9.94
CA LEU A 100 1.08 7.51 9.03
C LEU A 100 0.04 6.69 8.28
N TRP A 101 0.30 5.40 8.06
CA TRP A 101 -0.68 4.46 7.49
C TRP A 101 -1.96 4.40 8.35
N ASP A 102 -1.79 4.23 9.65
CA ASP A 102 -2.90 4.18 10.61
C ASP A 102 -3.62 5.52 10.72
N THR A 103 -2.86 6.62 10.70
CA THR A 103 -3.43 7.98 10.74
C THR A 103 -4.23 8.28 9.47
N ALA A 104 -3.75 7.85 8.29
CA ALA A 104 -4.49 7.93 7.04
C ALA A 104 -5.78 7.10 7.09
N SER A 105 -5.69 5.88 7.63
CA SER A 105 -6.85 5.01 7.86
C SER A 105 -7.89 5.69 8.75
N TYR A 106 -7.47 6.37 9.81
CA TYR A 106 -8.39 7.15 10.64
C TYR A 106 -9.06 8.31 9.90
N LEU A 107 -8.31 9.08 9.12
CA LEU A 107 -8.87 10.19 8.35
C LEU A 107 -9.90 9.70 7.31
N LEU A 108 -9.63 8.57 6.64
CA LEU A 108 -10.56 7.95 5.70
C LEU A 108 -11.79 7.35 6.39
N ALA A 109 -11.59 6.76 7.57
CA ALA A 109 -12.68 6.30 8.43
C ALA A 109 -13.59 7.46 8.88
N LEU A 110 -13.00 8.60 9.25
CA LEU A 110 -13.70 9.81 9.68
C LEU A 110 -14.56 10.38 8.55
N ILE A 111 -14.00 10.48 7.33
CA ILE A 111 -14.73 10.86 6.13
C ILE A 111 -15.88 9.87 5.86
N SER A 112 -15.60 8.57 5.94
CA SER A 112 -16.59 7.51 5.69
C SER A 112 -17.72 7.55 6.71
N ALA A 113 -17.41 7.72 7.99
CA ALA A 113 -18.40 7.80 9.07
C ALA A 113 -19.32 9.02 8.90
N TYR A 114 -18.76 10.17 8.52
CA TYR A 114 -19.53 11.36 8.23
C TYR A 114 -20.45 11.17 7.02
N GLU A 115 -19.94 10.65 5.92
CA GLU A 115 -20.71 10.45 4.70
C GLU A 115 -21.80 9.35 4.83
N LEU A 116 -21.55 8.34 5.65
CA LEU A 116 -22.55 7.34 6.06
C LEU A 116 -23.51 7.85 7.13
N LYS A 117 -23.36 9.11 7.60
CA LYS A 117 -24.20 9.74 8.62
C LYS A 117 -24.15 9.02 9.99
N LEU A 118 -23.02 8.40 10.30
CA LEU A 118 -22.77 7.79 11.62
C LEU A 118 -22.43 8.86 12.66
N ILE A 119 -21.78 9.94 12.21
CA ILE A 119 -21.42 11.10 13.03
C ILE A 119 -21.98 12.39 12.43
N PRO A 120 -22.34 13.39 13.23
CA PRO A 120 -22.79 14.70 12.75
C PRO A 120 -21.60 15.53 12.22
N LYS A 121 -21.91 16.57 11.42
CA LYS A 121 -20.90 17.46 10.85
C LYS A 121 -19.99 18.11 11.90
N ASN A 122 -20.54 18.52 13.04
CA ASN A 122 -19.75 19.16 14.08
C ASN A 122 -18.68 18.21 14.67
N ASP A 123 -18.99 16.95 14.85
CA ASP A 123 -18.03 15.94 15.33
C ASP A 123 -16.96 15.65 14.25
N PHE A 124 -17.38 15.51 12.99
CA PHE A 124 -16.46 15.41 11.87
C PHE A 124 -15.49 16.60 11.80
N ASP A 125 -16.01 17.83 11.88
CA ASP A 125 -15.21 19.05 11.79
C ASP A 125 -14.21 19.16 12.95
N GLN A 126 -14.66 18.86 14.18
CA GLN A 126 -13.82 18.93 15.37
C GLN A 126 -12.68 17.90 15.32
N ARG A 127 -12.99 16.63 15.02
CA ARG A 127 -12.00 15.55 14.92
C ARG A 127 -11.02 15.78 13.77
N SER A 128 -11.51 16.20 12.59
CA SER A 128 -10.66 16.51 11.44
C SER A 128 -9.69 17.63 11.74
N ARG A 129 -10.18 18.71 12.36
CA ARG A 129 -9.32 19.85 12.73
C ARG A 129 -8.25 19.42 13.71
N LEU A 130 -8.60 18.69 14.74
CA LEU A 130 -7.69 18.29 15.81
C LEU A 130 -6.54 17.42 15.28
N VAL A 131 -6.85 16.40 14.50
CA VAL A 131 -5.81 15.52 13.93
C VAL A 131 -4.91 16.27 12.92
N LEU A 132 -5.47 17.16 12.08
CA LEU A 132 -4.69 17.94 11.13
C LEU A 132 -3.79 18.97 11.83
N GLU A 133 -4.26 19.60 12.92
CA GLU A 133 -3.45 20.49 13.74
C GLU A 133 -2.29 19.75 14.42
N THR A 134 -2.52 18.54 14.90
CA THR A 134 -1.46 17.69 15.47
C THR A 134 -0.45 17.27 14.40
N LEU A 135 -0.91 16.83 13.23
CA LEU A 135 -0.03 16.50 12.11
C LEU A 135 0.86 17.69 11.70
N ALA A 136 0.31 18.91 11.72
CA ALA A 136 1.06 20.13 11.44
C ALA A 136 2.09 20.50 12.52
N GLY A 137 2.15 19.79 13.62
CA GLY A 137 3.10 20.00 14.73
C GLY A 137 4.02 18.81 15.01
N LEU A 138 3.94 17.74 14.21
CA LEU A 138 4.79 16.56 14.41
C LEU A 138 6.28 16.89 14.19
N PRO A 139 7.16 16.41 15.06
CA PRO A 139 8.60 16.44 14.77
C PRO A 139 8.90 15.55 13.57
N LEU A 140 9.80 16.00 12.69
CA LEU A 140 10.14 15.31 11.45
C LEU A 140 11.49 14.59 11.58
N PHE A 141 11.63 13.46 10.93
CA PHE A 141 12.91 12.80 10.78
C PHE A 141 13.84 13.67 9.92
N GLU A 142 14.99 14.03 10.48
CA GLU A 142 15.98 14.94 9.87
C GLU A 142 15.40 16.29 9.39
N ASP A 143 14.35 16.79 10.05
CA ASP A 143 13.61 18.00 9.65
C ASP A 143 13.11 17.96 8.20
N LYS A 144 12.88 16.75 7.63
CA LYS A 144 12.47 16.56 6.25
C LYS A 144 11.05 16.00 6.15
N LEU A 145 10.84 14.80 6.67
CA LEU A 145 9.62 14.03 6.47
C LEU A 145 9.18 13.36 7.77
N PRO A 146 7.89 13.00 7.90
CA PRO A 146 7.41 12.32 9.09
C PRO A 146 8.17 11.03 9.38
N ASN A 147 8.44 10.80 10.66
CA ASN A 147 8.99 9.53 11.14
C ASN A 147 8.00 8.38 10.93
N LYS A 148 8.50 7.16 10.81
CA LYS A 148 7.69 5.94 10.60
C LYS A 148 6.64 5.68 11.68
N SER A 149 6.87 6.09 12.93
CA SER A 149 5.97 5.87 14.06
C SER A 149 5.99 7.01 15.06
N TYR A 150 4.85 7.28 15.68
CA TYR A 150 4.65 8.31 16.69
C TYR A 150 3.89 7.78 17.90
N SER A 151 4.24 8.27 19.09
CA SER A 151 3.40 8.09 20.27
C SER A 151 2.08 8.83 20.07
N THR A 152 0.96 8.15 20.19
CA THR A 152 -0.35 8.78 20.09
C THR A 152 -0.68 9.64 21.31
N LEU A 153 0.01 9.46 22.45
CA LEU A 153 -0.21 10.27 23.64
C LEU A 153 0.52 11.61 23.56
N SER A 154 1.77 11.62 23.07
CA SER A 154 2.64 12.80 23.10
C SER A 154 2.96 13.40 21.74
N ALA A 155 2.60 12.73 20.65
CA ALA A 155 2.98 13.08 19.28
C ALA A 155 4.51 13.12 19.05
N SER A 156 5.30 12.50 19.91
CA SER A 156 6.75 12.39 19.75
C SER A 156 7.12 11.20 18.86
N MET A 157 8.26 11.29 18.16
CA MET A 157 8.80 10.19 17.36
C MET A 157 9.10 8.97 18.21
N THR A 158 8.74 7.79 17.72
CA THR A 158 9.01 6.50 18.38
C THR A 158 9.59 5.49 17.39
N THR A 159 10.14 4.42 17.94
CA THR A 159 10.36 3.16 17.22
C THR A 159 9.03 2.41 17.02
N TYR A 160 9.04 1.35 16.21
CA TYR A 160 7.86 0.46 16.08
C TYR A 160 7.47 -0.25 17.39
N THR A 161 8.37 -0.32 18.38
CA THR A 161 8.08 -0.84 19.71
C THR A 161 7.63 0.25 20.70
N ASN A 162 7.22 1.41 20.19
CA ASN A 162 6.76 2.58 20.95
C ASN A 162 7.78 3.14 21.95
N GLN A 163 9.06 2.97 21.66
CA GLN A 163 10.14 3.60 22.44
C GLN A 163 10.43 4.98 21.86
N GLN A 164 10.39 6.01 22.71
CA GLN A 164 10.68 7.37 22.27
C GLN A 164 12.09 7.50 21.73
N THR A 165 12.25 8.25 20.65
CA THR A 165 13.52 8.55 20.00
C THR A 165 13.60 10.01 19.60
N GLU A 166 14.73 10.67 19.86
CA GLU A 166 14.92 12.07 19.46
C GLU A 166 15.18 12.20 17.96
N ARG A 167 15.89 11.23 17.38
CA ARG A 167 16.23 11.25 15.95
C ARG A 167 15.13 10.69 15.07
N GLY A 168 14.40 9.68 15.54
CA GLY A 168 13.49 8.87 14.71
C GLY A 168 14.20 7.65 14.10
N VAL A 169 13.44 6.89 13.29
CA VAL A 169 13.86 5.64 12.64
C VAL A 169 13.74 5.68 11.12
N GLY A 170 13.49 6.85 10.54
CA GLY A 170 13.30 7.01 9.10
C GLY A 170 11.87 7.38 8.72
N TRP A 171 11.59 7.43 7.42
CA TRP A 171 10.25 7.62 6.87
C TRP A 171 9.88 6.48 5.92
N SER A 172 8.57 6.25 5.76
CA SER A 172 8.01 5.38 4.74
C SER A 172 7.36 6.24 3.65
N ALA A 173 7.80 6.06 2.40
CA ALA A 173 7.21 6.72 1.25
C ALA A 173 5.80 6.16 0.96
N ILE A 174 5.58 4.88 1.26
CA ILE A 174 4.26 4.24 1.10
C ILE A 174 3.26 4.80 2.09
N ASP A 175 3.62 4.97 3.37
CA ASP A 175 2.75 5.57 4.38
C ASP A 175 2.41 7.03 4.04
N ILE A 176 3.41 7.79 3.57
CA ILE A 176 3.20 9.17 3.12
C ILE A 176 2.29 9.19 1.89
N GLY A 177 2.48 8.28 0.93
CA GLY A 177 1.56 8.12 -0.20
C GLY A 177 0.14 7.86 0.27
N ARG A 178 -0.05 6.97 1.26
CA ARG A 178 -1.39 6.69 1.78
C ARG A 178 -2.05 7.91 2.44
N ILE A 179 -1.33 8.67 3.26
CA ILE A 179 -1.95 9.84 3.93
C ILE A 179 -2.28 10.97 2.94
N MET A 180 -1.62 11.01 1.78
CA MET A 180 -2.00 11.95 0.72
C MET A 180 -3.40 11.67 0.16
N VAL A 181 -3.93 10.44 0.26
CA VAL A 181 -5.30 10.12 -0.18
C VAL A 181 -6.34 10.95 0.58
N PRO A 182 -6.47 10.87 1.92
CA PRO A 182 -7.42 11.70 2.65
C PRO A 182 -7.10 13.21 2.52
N PHE A 183 -5.84 13.64 2.41
CA PHE A 183 -5.51 15.05 2.17
C PHE A 183 -6.10 15.56 0.86
N ASN A 184 -5.98 14.81 -0.23
CA ASN A 184 -6.61 15.14 -1.50
C ASN A 184 -8.15 15.22 -1.36
N VAL A 185 -8.76 14.29 -0.62
CA VAL A 185 -10.21 14.31 -0.37
C VAL A 185 -10.62 15.55 0.43
N TYR A 186 -9.87 15.90 1.48
CA TYR A 186 -10.15 17.11 2.26
C TYR A 186 -10.10 18.36 1.38
N VAL A 187 -9.03 18.57 0.64
CA VAL A 187 -8.86 19.74 -0.23
C VAL A 187 -9.99 19.86 -1.26
N TRP A 188 -10.41 18.74 -1.86
CA TRP A 188 -11.40 18.78 -2.94
C TRP A 188 -12.85 18.79 -2.48
N ARG A 189 -13.16 18.16 -1.35
CA ARG A 189 -14.55 18.00 -0.90
C ARG A 189 -14.91 18.79 0.35
N TYR A 190 -13.91 19.15 1.14
CA TYR A 190 -14.04 19.88 2.40
C TYR A 190 -13.04 21.05 2.44
N PRO A 191 -13.19 22.02 1.52
CA PRO A 191 -12.19 23.07 1.30
C PRO A 191 -11.92 23.94 2.54
N GLU A 192 -12.80 23.91 3.55
CA GLU A 192 -12.57 24.54 4.85
C GLU A 192 -11.36 23.99 5.60
N PHE A 193 -10.87 22.81 5.25
CA PHE A 193 -9.67 22.20 5.82
C PHE A 193 -8.40 22.42 4.98
N THR A 194 -8.51 23.00 3.79
CA THR A 194 -7.36 23.25 2.90
C THR A 194 -6.22 23.98 3.62
N PRO A 195 -6.45 25.06 4.43
CA PRO A 195 -5.36 25.75 5.12
C PRO A 195 -4.62 24.86 6.14
N LEU A 196 -5.29 23.87 6.74
CA LEU A 196 -4.65 22.94 7.67
C LEU A 196 -3.83 21.90 6.92
N VAL A 197 -4.35 21.34 5.83
CA VAL A 197 -3.60 20.41 4.95
C VAL A 197 -2.36 21.10 4.39
N GLU A 198 -2.49 22.32 3.89
CA GLU A 198 -1.35 23.12 3.43
C GLU A 198 -0.32 23.36 4.53
N LYS A 199 -0.76 23.65 5.77
CA LYS A 199 0.13 23.83 6.91
C LYS A 199 0.92 22.54 7.24
N VAL A 200 0.34 21.36 7.07
CA VAL A 200 1.04 20.08 7.18
C VAL A 200 2.08 19.94 6.08
N LEU A 201 1.64 20.07 4.83
CA LEU A 201 2.48 19.80 3.65
C LEU A 201 3.63 20.80 3.49
N LEU A 202 3.47 22.05 3.91
CA LEU A 202 4.53 23.09 3.87
C LEU A 202 5.74 22.73 4.76
N GLN A 203 5.59 21.83 5.72
CA GLN A 203 6.70 21.37 6.55
C GLN A 203 7.44 20.17 5.94
N TRP A 204 6.82 19.45 5.00
CA TRP A 204 7.36 18.24 4.42
C TRP A 204 8.19 18.53 3.17
N GLN A 205 9.40 18.01 3.13
CA GLN A 205 10.27 18.05 1.95
C GLN A 205 9.91 16.87 1.02
N LEU A 206 8.78 16.98 0.31
CA LEU A 206 8.22 15.88 -0.50
C LEU A 206 9.16 15.43 -1.64
N ASP A 207 10.08 16.27 -2.08
CA ASP A 207 11.12 15.91 -3.04
C ASP A 207 12.11 14.85 -2.50
N ALA A 208 12.23 14.72 -1.16
CA ALA A 208 13.02 13.66 -0.53
C ALA A 208 12.40 12.25 -0.70
N LEU A 209 11.11 12.17 -1.06
CA LEU A 209 10.43 10.89 -1.34
C LEU A 209 10.78 10.28 -2.69
N VAL A 210 11.46 11.03 -3.57
CA VAL A 210 11.60 10.65 -4.97
C VAL A 210 13.06 10.69 -5.40
N LYS A 211 13.49 9.64 -6.06
CA LYS A 211 14.75 9.60 -6.79
C LYS A 211 14.54 8.81 -8.09
N ASP A 212 14.94 9.40 -9.20
CA ASP A 212 14.80 8.79 -10.53
C ASP A 212 13.33 8.38 -10.84
N ALA A 213 12.36 9.19 -10.37
CA ALA A 213 10.91 8.96 -10.47
C ALA A 213 10.40 7.67 -9.78
N GLU A 214 11.16 7.15 -8.82
CA GLU A 214 10.81 6.03 -7.94
C GLU A 214 10.61 6.50 -6.50
N LEU A 215 9.86 5.73 -5.70
CA LEU A 215 9.62 6.02 -4.28
C LEU A 215 10.83 5.63 -3.42
N ILE A 216 11.23 6.53 -2.54
CA ILE A 216 12.37 6.35 -1.64
C ILE A 216 11.93 6.51 -0.19
N GLY A 217 12.10 5.43 0.57
CA GLY A 217 12.01 5.43 2.02
C GLY A 217 13.37 5.73 2.67
N ALA A 218 13.35 5.96 3.97
CA ALA A 218 14.56 6.09 4.79
C ALA A 218 14.52 5.14 5.98
N ASP A 219 15.68 4.58 6.30
CA ASP A 219 15.91 3.74 7.47
C ASP A 219 17.16 4.19 8.23
N VAL A 220 17.34 3.73 9.45
CA VAL A 220 18.51 3.99 10.27
C VAL A 220 19.22 2.68 10.56
N ASP A 221 20.48 2.56 10.13
CA ASP A 221 21.29 1.38 10.40
C ASP A 221 21.75 1.28 11.88
N GLU A 222 22.36 0.15 12.25
CA GLU A 222 22.86 -0.07 13.60
C GLU A 222 23.95 0.93 14.04
N GLN A 223 24.64 1.56 13.09
CA GLN A 223 25.65 2.58 13.32
C GLN A 223 25.04 3.98 13.44
N GLY A 224 23.74 4.11 13.20
CA GLY A 224 23.01 5.37 13.24
C GLY A 224 23.13 6.19 11.95
N ASN A 225 23.52 5.61 10.81
CA ASN A 225 23.50 6.30 9.51
C ASN A 225 22.12 6.17 8.87
N THR A 226 21.72 7.18 8.09
CA THR A 226 20.49 7.11 7.28
C THR A 226 20.77 6.33 6.01
N LEU A 227 19.95 5.32 5.77
CA LEU A 227 19.90 4.56 4.52
C LEU A 227 18.69 5.01 3.71
N TYR A 228 18.89 5.33 2.44
CA TYR A 228 17.81 5.65 1.50
C TYR A 228 17.59 4.45 0.60
N LEU A 229 16.38 3.86 0.68
CA LEU A 229 16.04 2.61 0.04
C LEU A 229 14.85 2.81 -0.89
N GLN A 230 14.88 2.20 -2.08
CA GLN A 230 13.69 2.13 -2.91
C GLN A 230 12.59 1.37 -2.16
N GLU A 231 11.41 1.97 -2.06
CA GLU A 231 10.30 1.43 -1.29
C GLU A 231 9.09 1.13 -2.18
N GLY A 232 8.40 0.07 -1.83
CA GLY A 232 7.24 -0.42 -2.56
C GLY A 232 7.55 -1.59 -3.48
N ARG A 233 6.52 -2.36 -3.76
CA ARG A 233 6.46 -3.49 -4.70
C ARG A 233 5.12 -3.42 -5.41
N LEU A 234 4.96 -4.25 -6.41
CA LEU A 234 3.75 -4.29 -7.24
C LEU A 234 2.48 -4.23 -6.38
N GLY A 235 1.66 -3.25 -6.65
CA GLY A 235 0.43 -2.93 -5.93
C GLY A 235 0.60 -1.76 -4.96
N TYR A 236 1.50 -1.86 -3.98
CA TYR A 236 1.73 -0.79 -3.00
C TYR A 236 2.45 0.43 -3.59
N GLU A 237 3.44 0.19 -4.44
CA GLU A 237 4.21 1.27 -5.06
C GLU A 237 3.31 2.15 -5.92
N GLU A 238 2.54 1.53 -6.82
CA GLU A 238 1.64 2.26 -7.71
C GLU A 238 0.49 2.91 -6.95
N TYR A 239 -0.05 2.25 -5.92
CA TYR A 239 -1.07 2.82 -5.05
C TYR A 239 -0.58 4.13 -4.39
N ALA A 240 0.58 4.10 -3.76
CA ALA A 240 1.17 5.29 -3.12
C ALA A 240 1.52 6.37 -4.14
N ALA A 241 2.10 5.99 -5.28
CA ALA A 241 2.48 6.91 -6.33
C ALA A 241 1.28 7.66 -6.94
N LYS A 242 0.10 7.02 -7.06
CA LYS A 242 -1.13 7.67 -7.56
C LYS A 242 -1.51 8.90 -6.74
N SER A 243 -1.48 8.79 -5.42
CA SER A 243 -1.87 9.89 -4.52
C SER A 243 -0.90 11.06 -4.58
N LEU A 244 0.40 10.77 -4.68
CA LEU A 244 1.47 11.76 -4.79
C LEU A 244 1.47 12.44 -6.16
N LEU A 245 1.19 11.70 -7.24
CA LEU A 245 1.05 12.26 -8.59
C LEU A 245 -0.04 13.35 -8.65
N LEU A 246 -1.14 13.19 -7.91
CA LEU A 246 -2.21 14.21 -7.83
C LEU A 246 -1.72 15.54 -7.26
N ASN A 247 -0.57 15.56 -6.59
CA ASN A 247 0.10 16.74 -6.07
C ASN A 247 1.26 17.21 -6.95
N GLY A 248 1.37 16.68 -8.18
CA GLY A 248 2.35 17.11 -9.16
C GLY A 248 3.76 16.50 -9.00
N ILE A 249 3.92 15.48 -8.17
CA ILE A 249 5.19 14.78 -7.98
C ILE A 249 5.37 13.77 -9.13
N ASP A 250 6.49 13.86 -9.86
CA ASP A 250 6.80 12.90 -10.93
C ASP A 250 7.24 11.56 -10.36
N LEU A 251 6.39 10.56 -10.55
CA LEU A 251 6.57 9.16 -10.16
C LEU A 251 6.28 8.24 -11.35
N SER A 252 6.66 8.66 -12.55
CA SER A 252 6.39 7.92 -13.78
C SER A 252 6.99 6.52 -13.80
N GLU A 253 8.14 6.32 -13.13
CA GLU A 253 8.77 5.01 -13.02
C GLU A 253 8.08 4.10 -12.00
N ALA A 254 7.66 4.67 -10.85
CA ALA A 254 6.88 3.96 -9.84
C ALA A 254 5.48 3.56 -10.34
N LEU A 255 4.92 4.29 -11.31
CA LEU A 255 3.62 4.00 -11.93
C LEU A 255 3.70 3.06 -13.13
N ASP A 256 4.90 2.66 -13.57
CA ASP A 256 5.06 1.70 -14.65
C ASP A 256 4.98 0.25 -14.13
N TYR A 257 3.77 -0.28 -14.07
CA TYR A 257 3.50 -1.66 -13.67
C TYR A 257 4.34 -2.72 -14.42
N SER A 258 4.85 -2.42 -15.60
CA SER A 258 5.55 -3.42 -16.43
C SER A 258 7.03 -3.57 -16.11
N ARG A 259 7.63 -2.65 -15.36
CA ARG A 259 9.09 -2.60 -15.12
C ARG A 259 9.65 -3.83 -14.42
N HIS A 260 8.94 -4.26 -13.39
CA HIS A 260 9.36 -5.35 -12.50
C HIS A 260 8.30 -6.45 -12.40
N PHE A 261 7.51 -6.60 -13.45
CA PHE A 261 6.34 -7.44 -13.49
C PHE A 261 6.62 -8.82 -14.07
N GLU A 262 6.05 -9.85 -13.44
CA GLU A 262 5.87 -11.18 -14.04
C GLU A 262 4.55 -11.80 -13.60
N TYR A 263 4.12 -12.85 -14.30
CA TYR A 263 3.01 -13.70 -13.87
C TYR A 263 3.50 -14.99 -13.23
N VAL A 264 2.86 -15.36 -12.12
CA VAL A 264 2.94 -16.71 -11.53
C VAL A 264 1.58 -17.41 -11.64
N ASP A 265 1.57 -18.71 -11.90
CA ASP A 265 0.34 -19.50 -11.88
C ASP A 265 0.03 -19.95 -10.46
N ILE A 266 -1.16 -19.60 -9.98
CA ILE A 266 -1.65 -19.97 -8.65
C ILE A 266 -3.04 -20.59 -8.81
N ASP A 267 -3.11 -21.90 -8.61
CA ASP A 267 -4.34 -22.66 -8.75
C ASP A 267 -5.06 -22.44 -10.10
N GLY A 268 -4.29 -22.27 -11.17
CA GLY A 268 -4.77 -22.05 -12.54
C GLY A 268 -5.12 -20.57 -12.86
N VAL A 269 -4.78 -19.65 -11.97
CA VAL A 269 -4.93 -18.20 -12.18
C VAL A 269 -3.56 -17.55 -12.32
N ARG A 270 -3.38 -16.76 -13.38
CA ARG A 270 -2.16 -15.96 -13.59
C ARG A 270 -2.21 -14.71 -12.73
N VAL A 271 -1.45 -14.72 -11.64
CA VAL A 271 -1.34 -13.60 -10.67
C VAL A 271 -0.08 -12.81 -10.95
N GLY A 272 -0.20 -11.48 -10.97
CA GLY A 272 0.96 -10.59 -11.10
C GLY A 272 1.80 -10.57 -9.82
N THR A 273 3.13 -10.61 -9.98
CA THR A 273 4.10 -10.48 -8.89
C THR A 273 5.27 -9.60 -9.32
N ASP A 274 6.04 -9.14 -8.35
CA ASP A 274 7.21 -8.29 -8.55
C ASP A 274 8.47 -9.15 -8.71
N LEU A 275 9.33 -8.77 -9.65
CA LEU A 275 10.61 -9.44 -9.93
C LEU A 275 11.75 -9.01 -8.99
N ARG A 276 11.57 -7.93 -8.24
CA ARG A 276 12.57 -7.46 -7.29
C ARG A 276 12.67 -8.42 -6.12
N THR A 277 13.89 -8.86 -5.83
CA THR A 277 14.18 -9.84 -4.77
C THR A 277 14.89 -9.19 -3.59
N PRO A 278 14.81 -9.75 -2.37
CA PRO A 278 15.53 -9.21 -1.21
C PRO A 278 17.03 -9.06 -1.42
N ASP A 279 17.67 -9.99 -2.13
CA ASP A 279 19.11 -9.96 -2.40
C ASP A 279 19.55 -8.73 -3.23
N GLN A 280 18.64 -8.16 -4.00
CA GLN A 280 18.90 -7.02 -4.88
C GLN A 280 18.39 -5.70 -4.33
N PHE A 281 17.31 -5.71 -3.56
CA PHE A 281 16.54 -4.54 -3.20
C PHE A 281 16.27 -4.42 -1.68
N ASP A 282 16.82 -5.33 -0.88
CA ASP A 282 16.68 -5.37 0.59
C ASP A 282 15.20 -5.31 1.07
N ALA A 283 14.29 -5.85 0.28
CA ALA A 283 12.86 -5.88 0.62
C ALA A 283 12.17 -7.11 0.04
N LEU A 284 11.32 -7.72 0.86
CA LEU A 284 10.48 -8.84 0.46
C LEU A 284 9.33 -8.37 -0.44
N ASN A 285 8.88 -9.24 -1.33
CA ASN A 285 7.69 -9.03 -2.15
C ASN A 285 6.53 -9.87 -1.59
N PHE A 286 5.43 -9.22 -1.25
CA PHE A 286 4.21 -9.85 -0.74
C PHE A 286 3.03 -9.52 -1.66
N VAL A 287 2.48 -10.53 -2.34
CA VAL A 287 1.21 -10.37 -3.06
C VAL A 287 0.07 -10.60 -2.08
N VAL A 288 -0.57 -9.52 -1.67
CA VAL A 288 -1.68 -9.50 -0.69
C VAL A 288 -2.88 -8.75 -1.26
N SER A 289 -4.03 -8.83 -0.61
CA SER A 289 -5.24 -8.15 -1.12
C SER A 289 -5.26 -6.66 -0.86
N GLU A 290 -4.61 -6.15 0.19
CA GLU A 290 -4.81 -4.78 0.69
C GLU A 290 -4.57 -3.70 -0.36
N PRO A 291 -3.42 -3.61 -1.04
CA PRO A 291 -3.17 -2.51 -1.96
C PRO A 291 -4.19 -2.46 -3.11
N TYR A 292 -4.63 -3.63 -3.59
CA TYR A 292 -5.62 -3.73 -4.64
C TYR A 292 -7.05 -3.39 -4.16
N VAL A 293 -7.37 -3.73 -2.91
CA VAL A 293 -8.63 -3.35 -2.27
C VAL A 293 -8.67 -1.84 -2.07
N LEU A 294 -7.63 -1.25 -1.50
CA LEU A 294 -7.54 0.19 -1.26
C LEU A 294 -7.59 0.98 -2.57
N ASP A 295 -6.84 0.56 -3.58
CA ASP A 295 -6.89 1.20 -4.90
C ASP A 295 -8.31 1.17 -5.49
N GLY A 296 -9.04 0.07 -5.32
CA GLY A 296 -10.44 -0.03 -5.73
C GLY A 296 -11.38 0.87 -4.94
N LEU A 297 -11.29 0.85 -3.62
CA LEU A 297 -12.18 1.63 -2.75
C LEU A 297 -11.91 3.14 -2.84
N GLU A 298 -10.67 3.53 -3.02
CA GLU A 298 -10.24 4.92 -2.96
C GLU A 298 -10.14 5.58 -4.33
N PHE A 299 -9.51 4.93 -5.32
CA PHE A 299 -9.32 5.49 -6.67
C PHE A 299 -10.30 4.93 -7.72
N GLY A 300 -10.92 3.78 -7.46
CA GLY A 300 -11.74 3.07 -8.45
C GLY A 300 -10.90 2.38 -9.52
N TRP A 301 -9.63 2.12 -9.20
CA TRP A 301 -8.58 1.55 -10.04
C TRP A 301 -8.25 2.37 -11.30
N ASP A 302 -7.13 2.09 -11.91
CA ASP A 302 -6.88 2.22 -13.34
C ASP A 302 -7.11 0.87 -14.04
N ARG A 303 -6.86 0.81 -15.35
CA ARG A 303 -7.10 -0.40 -16.15
C ARG A 303 -6.18 -1.57 -15.76
N TYR A 304 -4.93 -1.28 -15.33
CA TYR A 304 -3.97 -2.30 -14.95
C TYR A 304 -4.26 -2.83 -13.54
N SER A 305 -4.35 -1.93 -12.56
CA SER A 305 -4.62 -2.32 -11.18
C SER A 305 -5.94 -3.05 -11.03
N ARG A 306 -6.97 -2.71 -11.84
CA ARG A 306 -8.25 -3.42 -11.85
C ARG A 306 -8.10 -4.87 -12.31
N SER A 307 -7.36 -5.13 -13.39
CA SER A 307 -7.11 -6.48 -13.88
C SER A 307 -6.27 -7.29 -12.90
N LEU A 308 -5.22 -6.69 -12.33
CA LEU A 308 -4.37 -7.33 -11.33
C LEU A 308 -5.15 -7.67 -10.05
N SER A 309 -5.96 -6.72 -9.56
CA SER A 309 -6.87 -6.92 -8.41
C SER A 309 -7.83 -8.08 -8.63
N TYR A 310 -8.43 -8.14 -9.82
CA TYR A 310 -9.36 -9.21 -10.14
C TYR A 310 -8.69 -10.59 -10.17
N ARG A 311 -7.46 -10.68 -10.64
CA ARG A 311 -6.67 -11.93 -10.63
C ARG A 311 -6.28 -12.36 -9.22
N VAL A 312 -5.93 -11.41 -8.35
CA VAL A 312 -5.71 -11.67 -6.91
C VAL A 312 -6.98 -12.22 -6.27
N TYR A 313 -8.14 -11.64 -6.58
CA TYR A 313 -9.44 -12.16 -6.13
C TYR A 313 -9.70 -13.57 -6.69
N GLN A 314 -9.53 -13.80 -8.00
CA GLN A 314 -9.79 -15.08 -8.65
C GLN A 314 -8.94 -16.22 -8.07
N ALA A 315 -7.66 -15.97 -7.75
CA ALA A 315 -6.79 -16.97 -7.12
C ALA A 315 -7.33 -17.42 -5.75
N GLN A 316 -7.84 -16.49 -4.96
CA GLN A 316 -8.43 -16.77 -3.65
C GLN A 316 -9.73 -17.59 -3.78
N GLU A 317 -10.58 -17.24 -4.75
CA GLU A 317 -11.77 -18.03 -5.07
C GLU A 317 -11.41 -19.44 -5.60
N ALA A 318 -10.35 -19.54 -6.43
CA ALA A 318 -9.87 -20.82 -6.96
C ALA A 318 -9.36 -21.74 -5.83
N ARG A 319 -8.59 -21.20 -4.86
CA ARG A 319 -8.18 -21.94 -3.67
C ARG A 319 -9.39 -22.47 -2.91
N TYR A 320 -10.40 -21.62 -2.69
CA TYR A 320 -11.64 -22.06 -2.03
C TYR A 320 -12.34 -23.19 -2.81
N LYS A 321 -12.49 -23.04 -4.12
CA LYS A 321 -13.10 -24.07 -4.96
C LYS A 321 -12.35 -25.41 -4.91
N LYS A 322 -11.02 -25.34 -4.82
CA LYS A 322 -10.13 -26.52 -4.79
C LYS A 322 -10.09 -27.20 -3.42
N THR A 323 -10.09 -26.42 -2.35
CA THR A 323 -9.78 -26.93 -0.99
C THR A 323 -10.95 -26.84 -0.01
N GLY A 324 -11.98 -26.07 -0.31
CA GLY A 324 -13.05 -25.71 0.63
C GLY A 324 -12.65 -24.67 1.68
N ILE A 325 -11.39 -24.20 1.69
CA ILE A 325 -10.87 -23.24 2.66
C ILE A 325 -11.22 -21.83 2.19
N MET A 326 -12.02 -21.10 2.96
CA MET A 326 -12.30 -19.69 2.67
C MET A 326 -11.02 -18.86 2.76
N THR A 327 -10.73 -18.12 1.71
CA THR A 327 -9.48 -17.41 1.51
C THR A 327 -9.72 -15.96 1.12
N ALA A 328 -9.37 -15.04 1.99
CA ALA A 328 -9.20 -13.63 1.72
C ALA A 328 -8.01 -13.17 2.58
N VAL A 329 -6.84 -13.07 1.96
CA VAL A 329 -5.56 -12.92 2.67
C VAL A 329 -5.02 -11.51 2.54
N SER A 330 -4.42 -11.03 3.62
CA SER A 330 -3.73 -9.75 3.71
C SER A 330 -2.67 -9.80 4.80
N GLU A 331 -1.88 -8.76 4.92
CA GLU A 331 -1.10 -8.52 6.14
C GLU A 331 -2.03 -8.09 7.26
N ASP A 332 -1.89 -8.71 8.40
CA ASP A 332 -2.73 -8.43 9.55
C ASP A 332 -1.95 -8.47 10.87
N ASN A 333 -2.35 -7.61 11.80
CA ASN A 333 -1.99 -7.83 13.20
C ASN A 333 -2.66 -9.10 13.72
N ILE A 334 -1.94 -9.80 14.59
CA ILE A 334 -2.47 -10.98 15.28
C ILE A 334 -2.40 -10.79 16.80
N ASP A 335 -3.30 -11.46 17.51
CA ASP A 335 -3.51 -11.31 18.96
C ASP A 335 -2.48 -12.07 19.83
N GLN A 336 -1.40 -12.54 19.23
CA GLN A 336 -0.28 -13.23 19.86
C GLN A 336 1.03 -12.97 19.10
N ALA A 337 2.18 -13.30 19.70
CA ALA A 337 3.46 -13.15 19.01
C ALA A 337 3.49 -14.01 17.72
N PRO A 338 4.03 -13.48 16.62
CA PRO A 338 4.84 -12.27 16.44
C PRO A 338 4.06 -10.95 16.29
N TYR A 339 2.77 -10.89 16.53
CA TYR A 339 1.85 -9.75 16.51
C TYR A 339 1.55 -9.14 15.14
N PHE A 340 2.29 -9.50 14.10
CA PHE A 340 2.05 -9.10 12.72
C PHE A 340 2.51 -10.20 11.76
N VAL A 341 1.68 -10.51 10.75
CA VAL A 341 1.95 -11.58 9.78
C VAL A 341 1.46 -11.17 8.39
N TYR A 342 2.30 -11.39 7.39
CA TYR A 342 1.92 -11.33 5.98
C TYR A 342 1.29 -12.66 5.57
N ASN A 343 -0.04 -12.71 5.48
CA ASN A 343 -0.77 -13.80 4.83
C ASN A 343 -0.89 -13.46 3.35
N THR A 344 -0.25 -14.22 2.48
CA THR A 344 -0.06 -13.83 1.09
C THR A 344 -0.73 -14.79 0.11
N VAL A 345 -1.10 -14.27 -1.05
CA VAL A 345 -1.43 -15.07 -2.22
C VAL A 345 -0.14 -15.71 -2.77
N PHE A 346 0.95 -14.92 -2.77
CA PHE A 346 2.27 -15.37 -3.20
C PHE A 346 3.36 -14.57 -2.49
N ALA A 347 4.37 -15.25 -1.99
CA ALA A 347 5.58 -14.64 -1.44
C ALA A 347 6.72 -15.67 -1.44
N ASP A 348 7.96 -15.23 -1.65
CA ASP A 348 9.16 -16.07 -1.58
C ASP A 348 9.04 -17.36 -2.42
N GLY A 349 8.55 -17.23 -3.66
CA GLY A 349 8.38 -18.35 -4.58
C GLY A 349 7.27 -19.35 -4.22
N LYS A 350 6.45 -19.06 -3.19
CA LYS A 350 5.41 -19.97 -2.69
C LYS A 350 4.03 -19.33 -2.72
N ALA A 351 3.05 -20.06 -3.22
CA ALA A 351 1.64 -19.71 -3.08
C ALA A 351 1.17 -19.94 -1.65
N TRP A 352 0.29 -19.05 -1.17
CA TRP A 352 -0.36 -19.12 0.16
C TRP A 352 0.66 -19.15 1.31
N ASN A 353 1.79 -18.46 1.13
CA ASN A 353 2.80 -18.35 2.17
C ASN A 353 2.34 -17.38 3.26
N ALA A 354 2.57 -17.74 4.52
CA ALA A 354 2.38 -16.83 5.65
C ALA A 354 3.73 -16.67 6.34
N VAL A 355 4.19 -15.40 6.45
CA VAL A 355 5.53 -15.08 6.92
C VAL A 355 5.52 -13.84 7.82
N THR A 356 6.55 -13.73 8.68
CA THR A 356 6.85 -12.51 9.43
C THR A 356 7.48 -11.45 8.51
N GLU A 357 7.68 -10.25 9.03
CA GLU A 357 8.43 -9.17 8.35
C GLU A 357 9.84 -9.59 7.92
N LYS A 358 10.43 -10.56 8.62
CA LYS A 358 11.77 -11.10 8.34
C LYS A 358 11.76 -12.28 7.38
N GLY A 359 10.57 -12.68 6.85
CA GLY A 359 10.42 -13.84 5.99
C GLY A 359 10.41 -15.19 6.73
N GLU A 360 10.35 -15.20 8.07
CA GLU A 360 10.25 -16.41 8.85
C GLU A 360 8.86 -17.07 8.69
N ASP A 361 8.80 -18.39 8.68
CA ASP A 361 7.53 -19.12 8.54
C ASP A 361 6.55 -18.80 9.68
N ALA A 362 5.34 -18.38 9.29
CA ALA A 362 4.23 -18.06 10.18
C ALA A 362 2.94 -18.79 9.78
N SER A 363 3.09 -19.94 9.15
CA SER A 363 1.97 -20.73 8.56
C SER A 363 0.89 -21.13 9.57
N GLU A 364 1.22 -21.24 10.84
CA GLU A 364 0.26 -21.52 11.91
C GLU A 364 -0.74 -20.35 12.13
N PHE A 365 -0.37 -19.13 11.73
CA PHE A 365 -1.18 -17.92 11.86
C PHE A 365 -1.94 -17.57 10.59
N ARG A 366 -1.99 -18.43 9.58
CA ARG A 366 -2.84 -18.20 8.42
C ARG A 366 -4.25 -17.85 8.86
N SER A 367 -4.80 -16.79 8.27
CA SER A 367 -6.12 -16.32 8.63
C SER A 367 -6.92 -15.84 7.42
N LEU A 368 -8.24 -15.95 7.54
CA LEU A 368 -9.18 -15.21 6.74
C LEU A 368 -9.21 -13.77 7.26
N SER A 369 -8.70 -12.81 6.51
CA SER A 369 -8.67 -11.40 6.87
C SER A 369 -10.05 -10.77 6.81
N SER A 370 -10.46 -10.05 7.85
CA SER A 370 -11.73 -9.31 7.87
C SER A 370 -11.71 -8.16 6.87
N LYS A 371 -10.61 -7.36 6.82
CA LYS A 371 -10.47 -6.23 5.89
C LYS A 371 -10.45 -6.67 4.43
N ALA A 372 -9.71 -7.75 4.11
CA ALA A 372 -9.72 -8.30 2.76
C ALA A 372 -11.10 -8.84 2.38
N SER A 373 -11.78 -9.55 3.28
CA SER A 373 -13.10 -10.13 3.04
C SER A 373 -14.15 -9.07 2.74
N ILE A 374 -14.23 -8.01 3.54
CA ILE A 374 -15.20 -6.92 3.33
C ILE A 374 -14.83 -6.07 2.12
N GLY A 375 -13.54 -5.83 1.87
CA GLY A 375 -13.06 -5.12 0.70
C GLY A 375 -13.41 -5.83 -0.60
N LEU A 376 -13.13 -7.13 -0.70
CA LEU A 376 -13.52 -7.95 -1.86
C LEU A 376 -15.05 -8.01 -2.02
N TYR A 377 -15.81 -8.09 -0.93
CA TYR A 377 -17.26 -8.02 -0.97
C TYR A 377 -17.76 -6.68 -1.52
N ALA A 378 -17.17 -5.57 -1.12
CA ALA A 378 -17.56 -4.26 -1.60
C ALA A 378 -17.27 -4.05 -3.09
N LEU A 379 -16.19 -4.65 -3.59
CA LEU A 379 -15.72 -4.48 -4.96
C LEU A 379 -16.38 -5.44 -5.95
N TYR A 380 -16.55 -6.72 -5.58
CA TYR A 380 -17.02 -7.77 -6.48
C TYR A 380 -18.36 -8.36 -6.05
N ASP A 381 -19.26 -8.57 -7.03
CA ASP A 381 -20.61 -9.13 -6.82
C ASP A 381 -20.66 -10.59 -7.28
N THR A 382 -20.21 -11.49 -6.40
CA THR A 382 -20.14 -12.93 -6.65
C THR A 382 -20.67 -13.74 -5.46
N ASP A 383 -21.05 -15.00 -5.71
CA ASP A 383 -21.43 -15.92 -4.64
C ASP A 383 -20.30 -16.13 -3.61
N TYR A 384 -19.05 -16.04 -4.07
CA TYR A 384 -17.89 -16.23 -3.18
C TYR A 384 -17.71 -15.03 -2.24
N THR A 385 -17.79 -13.80 -2.74
CA THR A 385 -17.70 -12.62 -1.88
C THR A 385 -18.88 -12.53 -0.91
N GLN A 386 -20.06 -13.01 -1.28
CA GLN A 386 -21.18 -13.13 -0.34
C GLN A 386 -20.89 -14.15 0.77
N LYS A 387 -20.21 -15.28 0.47
CA LYS A 387 -19.77 -16.22 1.50
C LYS A 387 -18.73 -15.62 2.43
N LEU A 388 -17.76 -14.86 1.91
CA LEU A 388 -16.78 -14.13 2.71
C LEU A 388 -17.48 -13.17 3.68
N PHE A 389 -18.40 -12.35 3.16
CA PHE A 389 -19.21 -11.43 3.97
C PHE A 389 -19.93 -12.15 5.09
N ASN A 390 -20.68 -13.21 4.77
CA ASN A 390 -21.42 -13.99 5.77
C ASN A 390 -20.51 -14.61 6.82
N ARG A 391 -19.27 -15.00 6.45
CA ARG A 391 -18.32 -15.65 7.38
C ARG A 391 -17.74 -14.66 8.39
N ILE A 392 -17.57 -13.41 7.99
CA ILE A 392 -17.00 -12.38 8.89
C ILE A 392 -18.07 -11.57 9.62
N SER A 393 -19.34 -11.66 9.23
CA SER A 393 -20.41 -10.75 9.69
C SER A 393 -20.64 -10.71 11.20
N ASP A 394 -20.14 -11.70 11.94
CA ASP A 394 -20.17 -11.80 13.40
C ASP A 394 -18.76 -11.77 14.05
N ASN A 395 -17.70 -11.48 13.26
CA ASN A 395 -16.31 -11.49 13.75
C ASN A 395 -15.88 -10.14 14.36
N TYR A 396 -16.56 -9.70 15.41
CA TYR A 396 -16.31 -8.41 16.06
C TYR A 396 -16.50 -8.45 17.58
N SER A 397 -15.98 -7.42 18.25
CA SER A 397 -16.35 -7.04 19.63
C SER A 397 -17.47 -6.01 19.56
N SER A 398 -18.58 -6.26 20.24
CA SER A 398 -19.73 -5.33 20.28
C SER A 398 -19.36 -3.91 20.74
N ASP A 399 -18.30 -3.80 21.53
CA ASP A 399 -17.90 -2.54 22.19
C ASP A 399 -16.65 -1.90 21.56
N ASN A 400 -15.79 -2.70 20.87
CA ASN A 400 -14.47 -2.24 20.48
C ASN A 400 -14.20 -2.28 18.97
N GLY A 401 -15.11 -2.81 18.14
CA GLY A 401 -14.92 -2.87 16.69
C GLY A 401 -14.61 -4.27 16.16
N TRP A 402 -14.16 -4.33 14.92
CA TRP A 402 -13.93 -5.56 14.15
C TRP A 402 -12.58 -6.19 14.49
N TYR A 403 -12.61 -7.51 14.68
CA TYR A 403 -11.41 -8.33 14.79
C TYR A 403 -10.70 -8.45 13.43
N ALA A 404 -9.37 -8.57 13.46
CA ALA A 404 -8.55 -8.62 12.27
C ALA A 404 -8.87 -9.81 11.34
N GLY A 405 -9.27 -10.95 11.90
CA GLY A 405 -9.57 -12.12 11.07
C GLY A 405 -10.02 -13.36 11.83
N ILE A 406 -9.95 -14.49 11.13
CA ILE A 406 -10.29 -15.80 11.67
C ILE A 406 -9.18 -16.76 11.29
N TYR A 407 -8.51 -17.37 12.26
CA TYR A 407 -7.44 -18.34 12.02
C TYR A 407 -7.92 -19.54 11.21
N GLU A 408 -7.22 -19.86 10.13
CA GLU A 408 -7.59 -20.95 9.21
C GLU A 408 -7.60 -22.31 9.91
N ALA A 409 -6.57 -22.60 10.70
CA ALA A 409 -6.39 -23.89 11.33
C ALA A 409 -7.40 -24.19 12.45
N SER A 410 -7.79 -23.17 13.23
CA SER A 410 -8.64 -23.34 14.41
C SER A 410 -10.08 -22.88 14.22
N GLY A 411 -10.35 -22.06 13.20
CA GLY A 411 -11.63 -21.39 13.01
C GLY A 411 -11.96 -20.32 14.08
N LYS A 412 -11.03 -20.03 15.01
CA LYS A 412 -11.20 -19.04 16.07
C LYS A 412 -10.88 -17.64 15.54
N SER A 413 -11.52 -16.63 16.13
CA SER A 413 -11.19 -15.23 15.83
C SER A 413 -9.75 -14.89 16.20
N ASN A 414 -9.04 -14.24 15.30
CA ASN A 414 -7.89 -13.41 15.59
C ASN A 414 -8.41 -12.09 16.17
N LYS A 415 -8.31 -11.93 17.48
CA LYS A 415 -8.95 -10.84 18.21
C LYS A 415 -8.15 -9.53 18.22
N ALA A 416 -7.12 -9.40 17.40
CA ALA A 416 -6.47 -8.11 17.22
C ALA A 416 -7.49 -7.10 16.69
N LEU A 417 -7.49 -5.90 17.27
CA LEU A 417 -8.35 -4.78 16.92
C LEU A 417 -7.44 -3.66 16.44
N THR A 418 -7.61 -3.20 15.20
CA THR A 418 -6.71 -2.21 14.57
C THR A 418 -7.46 -1.08 13.90
N ALA A 419 -6.81 0.09 13.81
CA ALA A 419 -7.31 1.23 13.06
C ALA A 419 -7.54 0.86 11.59
N ASN A 420 -6.56 0.19 10.97
CA ASN A 420 -6.62 -0.18 9.57
C ASN A 420 -7.79 -1.12 9.24
N THR A 421 -8.00 -2.20 10.01
CA THR A 421 -9.14 -3.12 9.79
C THR A 421 -10.47 -2.38 9.88
N ASN A 422 -10.66 -1.57 10.92
CA ASN A 422 -11.93 -0.86 11.13
C ASN A 422 -12.15 0.26 10.12
N ALA A 423 -11.08 0.92 9.65
CA ALA A 423 -11.16 1.89 8.56
C ALA A 423 -11.61 1.24 7.26
N ILE A 424 -10.99 0.14 6.85
CA ILE A 424 -11.34 -0.55 5.61
C ILE A 424 -12.78 -1.07 5.65
N VAL A 425 -13.29 -1.51 6.80
CA VAL A 425 -14.72 -1.84 6.96
C VAL A 425 -15.60 -0.62 6.64
N LEU A 426 -15.28 0.54 7.18
CA LEU A 426 -16.03 1.78 6.92
C LEU A 426 -15.92 2.24 5.47
N GLU A 427 -14.72 2.22 4.90
CA GLU A 427 -14.47 2.57 3.50
C GLU A 427 -15.19 1.65 2.53
N ALA A 428 -15.16 0.33 2.77
CA ALA A 428 -15.84 -0.68 1.97
C ALA A 428 -17.37 -0.48 1.96
N LEU A 429 -17.95 -0.24 3.14
CA LEU A 429 -19.40 0.03 3.25
C LEU A 429 -19.77 1.38 2.64
N ARG A 430 -18.93 2.42 2.82
CA ARG A 430 -19.10 3.69 2.13
C ARG A 430 -19.04 3.51 0.60
N TYR A 431 -18.09 2.71 0.10
CA TYR A 431 -17.93 2.43 -1.33
C TYR A 431 -19.21 1.79 -1.93
N ILE A 432 -19.81 0.84 -1.24
CA ILE A 432 -21.07 0.21 -1.69
C ILE A 432 -22.16 1.27 -1.92
N GLN A 433 -22.22 2.32 -1.12
CA GLN A 433 -23.24 3.36 -1.23
C GLN A 433 -22.84 4.50 -2.17
N LEU A 434 -21.59 4.94 -2.13
CA LEU A 434 -21.14 6.19 -2.73
C LEU A 434 -20.08 6.02 -3.84
N GLY A 435 -19.50 4.83 -3.98
CA GLY A 435 -18.42 4.54 -4.93
C GLY A 435 -17.05 4.99 -4.43
N PRO A 436 -16.04 5.10 -5.30
CA PRO A 436 -14.67 5.42 -4.91
C PRO A 436 -14.54 6.71 -4.11
N MET A 437 -13.52 6.78 -3.23
CA MET A 437 -13.26 7.94 -2.39
C MET A 437 -12.84 9.16 -3.22
N ILE A 438 -11.94 8.98 -4.17
CA ILE A 438 -11.45 9.99 -5.10
C ILE A 438 -12.28 9.95 -6.37
N GLN A 439 -13.15 10.95 -6.55
CA GLN A 439 -14.04 11.07 -7.72
C GLN A 439 -13.85 12.46 -8.35
N ILE A 440 -12.91 12.57 -9.27
CA ILE A 440 -12.67 13.82 -10.00
C ILE A 440 -13.85 14.09 -10.94
N GLY A 441 -14.51 15.24 -10.80
CA GLY A 441 -15.54 15.73 -11.72
C GLY A 441 -16.99 15.24 -11.49
N ARG A 442 -17.28 14.35 -10.55
CA ARG A 442 -18.67 13.91 -10.27
C ARG A 442 -19.50 14.92 -9.47
N PHE A 443 -18.91 15.82 -8.72
CA PHE A 443 -19.62 16.74 -7.82
C PHE A 443 -20.23 17.98 -8.50
N ALA A 444 -19.87 18.28 -9.75
CA ALA A 444 -20.46 19.39 -10.49
C ALA A 444 -21.89 19.12 -10.99
N SER A 445 -22.37 17.87 -10.95
CA SER A 445 -23.67 17.51 -11.52
C SER A 445 -24.82 17.32 -10.52
N THR A 446 -24.53 17.24 -9.20
CA THR A 446 -25.56 17.01 -8.17
C THR A 446 -26.14 18.27 -7.54
N GLN A 447 -25.64 19.46 -7.89
CA GLN A 447 -26.24 20.75 -7.48
C GLN A 447 -27.19 21.33 -8.52
N LYS A 448 -27.78 20.52 -9.40
CA LYS A 448 -28.92 20.99 -10.18
C LYS A 448 -30.19 20.94 -9.34
N THR A 449 -30.39 22.02 -8.61
CA THR A 449 -31.65 22.70 -8.33
C THR A 449 -32.90 21.91 -8.68
N SER A 450 -33.67 21.51 -7.67
CA SER A 450 -35.11 21.40 -7.82
C SER A 450 -35.64 22.72 -8.38
N PRO A 451 -36.39 22.75 -9.49
CA PRO A 451 -37.10 23.97 -9.80
C PRO A 451 -38.19 24.12 -8.75
N GLU A 452 -38.17 25.26 -8.07
CA GLU A 452 -39.33 25.78 -7.35
C GLU A 452 -40.51 25.82 -8.31
N GLY A 453 -41.58 25.14 -7.98
CA GLY A 453 -42.85 25.16 -8.60
C GLY A 453 -43.93 24.75 -7.63
#